data_66eec88a0f8a853f17a249e5be2dcaa2
#
_entry.id   66eec88a0f8a853f17a249e5be2dcaa2
#
_cell.length_a   1.000
_cell.length_b   1.000
_cell.length_c   1.000
_cell.angle_alpha   90.00
_cell.angle_beta   90.00
_cell.angle_gamma   90.00
#
_symmetry.space_group_name_H-M   'P 1'
#
loop_
_entity.id
_entity.type
_entity.pdbx_description
1 polymer ?
#
loop_
_entity_poly.entity_id
_entity_poly.type
_entity_poly.pdbx_seq_one_letter_code
_entity_poly.pdbx_strand_id
1 'polypeptide(L)'
;MSSSSSFSPNNLPLKPIPGDYGWPFFGHIKDRYDYFYNQGRYDFFKTRIEKYQSTVFRTNMPPGILIPSNPKVIALLDAKSFPIIFDNTKVLRRDVLDGTYMPSTAYTGGYRVCAYLDPSEPNHATLKSYFAALLASQHTKFIPLFQSSASDMFLKLEAQLSKDGKAYFNTLSDDMSFNFVFELFCGQSPSNTKLGSKGPSLVTLWLFPQLAPQITFGVPKFLGFVEDFLLHTFSYPAFLVKSPYKKLYDAFYESAASALDLAEGKFGLSREEACHNLLFVAGFNAFGGMKLLFPALIKWVASGGEELHRELRNEIRTVLKESEGEVTFAALEKMTLTKSVVYEALRIEPPVPYQYGKAKEDIVIQSHDATFEIKKGEMIFGNQNFVGKDPKVFENPEEFVPHRFVGEGEKLLKYLYWSNGRQMDDHPTAENKQCPGKDLVVLISRLMLVEFFLRYDTFTVDAGTVLLGSSVTFKSLTKAS
;
A
#
# COMPACT_ATOMS: atom_id res chain seq x y z
N MET A 1 16.78 -26.89 40.81
CA MET A 1 15.88 -26.70 39.65
C MET A 1 16.71 -26.12 38.49
N SER A 2 17.13 -26.99 37.59
CA SER A 2 17.99 -26.62 36.46
C SER A 2 17.12 -25.99 35.37
N SER A 3 17.39 -24.74 35.06
CA SER A 3 16.81 -24.03 33.90
C SER A 3 17.38 -24.64 32.62
N SER A 4 16.58 -25.41 31.91
CA SER A 4 16.91 -25.86 30.58
C SER A 4 16.88 -24.65 29.62
N SER A 5 18.03 -24.10 29.28
CA SER A 5 18.18 -23.17 28.18
C SER A 5 17.97 -23.92 26.87
N SER A 6 16.79 -23.77 26.28
CA SER A 6 16.52 -24.23 24.91
C SER A 6 17.29 -23.35 23.94
N PHE A 7 18.39 -23.86 23.38
CA PHE A 7 19.13 -23.19 22.33
C PHE A 7 18.35 -23.25 21.00
N SER A 8 18.09 -22.08 20.42
CA SER A 8 17.60 -21.91 19.05
C SER A 8 18.70 -22.25 18.03
N PRO A 9 18.39 -22.65 16.79
CA PRO A 9 19.37 -23.07 15.77
C PRO A 9 20.46 -22.05 15.41
N ASN A 10 20.37 -20.81 15.87
CA ASN A 10 21.33 -19.73 15.58
C ASN A 10 22.03 -19.14 16.82
N ASN A 11 22.05 -19.82 17.96
CA ASN A 11 22.73 -19.39 19.20
C ASN A 11 22.32 -18.02 19.78
N LEU A 12 21.21 -17.42 19.34
CA LEU A 12 20.73 -16.15 19.90
C LEU A 12 19.94 -16.40 21.21
N PRO A 13 20.16 -15.54 22.25
CA PRO A 13 19.48 -15.69 23.52
C PRO A 13 17.96 -15.47 23.41
N LEU A 14 17.19 -16.35 24.04
CA LEU A 14 15.75 -16.12 24.23
C LEU A 14 15.56 -15.06 25.30
N LYS A 15 14.93 -13.94 24.92
CA LYS A 15 14.67 -12.81 25.82
C LYS A 15 13.17 -12.59 26.01
N PRO A 16 12.74 -12.08 27.18
CA PRO A 16 11.38 -11.58 27.33
C PRO A 16 11.16 -10.39 26.39
N ILE A 17 9.97 -10.30 25.80
CA ILE A 17 9.61 -9.15 24.94
C ILE A 17 9.48 -7.92 25.85
N PRO A 18 10.29 -6.86 25.63
CA PRO A 18 10.24 -5.65 26.45
C PRO A 18 9.00 -4.80 26.18
N GLY A 19 8.74 -3.86 27.07
CA GLY A 19 7.58 -2.98 27.01
C GLY A 19 6.36 -3.57 27.70
N ASP A 20 5.36 -2.74 27.87
CA ASP A 20 4.09 -3.06 28.49
C ASP A 20 2.95 -2.30 27.82
N TYR A 21 1.74 -2.59 28.22
CA TYR A 21 0.53 -1.95 27.67
C TYR A 21 0.00 -0.81 28.57
N GLY A 22 0.73 -0.49 29.63
CA GLY A 22 0.33 0.50 30.62
C GLY A 22 -0.91 0.08 31.43
N TRP A 23 -1.44 1.02 32.18
CA TRP A 23 -2.65 0.81 32.96
C TRP A 23 -3.86 0.55 32.07
N PRO A 24 -4.80 -0.31 32.47
CA PRO A 24 -6.02 -0.56 31.71
C PRO A 24 -6.69 0.75 31.27
N PHE A 25 -7.12 0.85 30.02
CA PHE A 25 -7.68 2.03 29.34
C PHE A 25 -6.70 3.20 29.18
N PHE A 26 -6.01 3.63 30.25
CA PHE A 26 -5.12 4.80 30.22
C PHE A 26 -3.88 4.57 29.36
N GLY A 27 -3.30 3.37 29.39
CA GLY A 27 -2.14 3.03 28.56
C GLY A 27 -2.45 3.18 27.09
N HIS A 28 -3.60 2.69 26.63
CA HIS A 28 -4.04 2.81 25.24
C HIS A 28 -4.32 4.27 24.84
N ILE A 29 -4.97 5.04 25.70
CA ILE A 29 -5.21 6.46 25.43
C ILE A 29 -3.88 7.21 25.31
N LYS A 30 -2.95 6.98 26.24
CA LYS A 30 -1.62 7.59 26.22
C LYS A 30 -0.85 7.26 24.93
N ASP A 31 -0.76 5.98 24.58
CA ASP A 31 -0.04 5.54 23.38
C ASP A 31 -0.66 6.13 22.11
N ARG A 32 -1.99 6.22 22.02
CA ARG A 32 -2.68 6.84 20.89
C ARG A 32 -2.38 8.33 20.77
N TYR A 33 -2.35 9.05 21.93
CA TYR A 33 -1.97 10.47 21.96
C TYR A 33 -0.51 10.69 21.57
N ASP A 34 0.39 9.83 22.06
CA ASP A 34 1.79 9.86 21.66
C ASP A 34 1.95 9.61 20.16
N TYR A 35 1.20 8.66 19.62
CA TYR A 35 1.23 8.28 18.19
C TYR A 35 0.72 9.39 17.27
N PHE A 36 -0.40 10.04 17.59
CA PHE A 36 -1.01 11.04 16.71
C PHE A 36 -0.56 12.47 16.98
N TYR A 37 -0.36 12.88 18.25
CA TYR A 37 -0.27 14.29 18.63
C TYR A 37 1.03 14.69 19.33
N ASN A 38 1.61 13.85 20.17
CA ASN A 38 2.76 14.23 20.97
C ASN A 38 4.09 13.98 20.25
N GLN A 39 4.25 12.78 19.67
CA GLN A 39 5.48 12.33 19.02
C GLN A 39 5.33 12.27 17.50
N GLY A 40 4.17 11.80 17.02
CA GLY A 40 3.96 11.46 15.64
C GLY A 40 4.32 10.00 15.34
N ARG A 41 3.86 9.50 14.19
CA ARG A 41 3.91 8.06 13.86
C ARG A 41 5.30 7.47 13.81
N TYR A 42 6.28 8.20 13.29
CA TYR A 42 7.64 7.71 13.17
C TYR A 42 8.35 7.72 14.52
N ASP A 43 8.35 8.86 15.22
CA ASP A 43 9.05 9.01 16.49
C ASP A 43 8.43 8.16 17.61
N PHE A 44 7.14 7.84 17.52
CA PHE A 44 6.49 6.90 18.44
C PHE A 44 7.20 5.54 18.50
N PHE A 45 7.59 5.00 17.36
CA PHE A 45 8.32 3.73 17.31
C PHE A 45 9.81 3.94 17.60
N LYS A 46 10.43 4.96 17.04
CA LYS A 46 11.85 5.26 17.21
C LYS A 46 12.22 5.41 18.68
N THR A 47 11.48 6.22 19.42
CA THR A 47 11.73 6.41 20.88
C THR A 47 11.58 5.13 21.67
N ARG A 48 10.68 4.21 21.24
CA ARG A 48 10.53 2.90 21.91
C ARG A 48 11.65 1.94 21.56
N ILE A 49 12.13 1.92 20.32
CA ILE A 49 13.33 1.17 19.92
C ILE A 49 14.53 1.62 20.76
N GLU A 50 14.73 2.93 20.89
CA GLU A 50 15.81 3.52 21.69
C GLU A 50 15.66 3.20 23.18
N LYS A 51 14.45 3.31 23.73
CA LYS A 51 14.16 3.02 25.14
C LYS A 51 14.39 1.56 25.49
N TYR A 52 13.94 0.64 24.64
CA TYR A 52 13.98 -0.79 24.92
C TYR A 52 15.23 -1.49 24.35
N GLN A 53 16.01 -0.77 23.53
CA GLN A 53 17.14 -1.34 22.79
C GLN A 53 16.73 -2.62 22.05
N SER A 54 15.53 -2.58 21.45
CA SER A 54 14.92 -3.71 20.75
C SER A 54 13.98 -3.22 19.66
N THR A 55 13.98 -3.90 18.53
CA THR A 55 13.03 -3.72 17.42
C THR A 55 11.77 -4.57 17.61
N VAL A 56 11.73 -5.41 18.65
CA VAL A 56 10.59 -6.21 19.05
C VAL A 56 10.15 -5.79 20.46
N PHE A 57 8.93 -5.27 20.61
CA PHE A 57 8.42 -4.79 21.90
C PHE A 57 6.88 -4.76 21.96
N ARG A 58 6.33 -4.70 23.19
CA ARG A 58 4.90 -4.52 23.46
C ARG A 58 4.50 -3.06 23.43
N THR A 59 3.36 -2.75 22.79
CA THR A 59 2.77 -1.41 22.77
C THR A 59 1.27 -1.48 22.42
N ASN A 60 0.54 -0.38 22.62
CA ASN A 60 -0.81 -0.26 22.08
C ASN A 60 -0.78 0.49 20.76
N MET A 61 -1.69 0.11 19.84
CA MET A 61 -1.87 0.77 18.56
C MET A 61 -3.26 1.41 18.45
N PRO A 62 -3.40 2.54 17.73
CA PRO A 62 -4.71 3.07 17.38
C PRO A 62 -5.51 2.04 16.56
N PRO A 63 -6.80 2.24 16.37
CA PRO A 63 -7.64 3.36 16.82
C PRO A 63 -8.17 3.21 18.25
N GLY A 64 -9.10 4.09 18.67
CA GLY A 64 -9.58 4.24 20.02
C GLY A 64 -10.41 3.11 20.61
N ILE A 65 -10.81 3.27 21.86
CA ILE A 65 -11.35 2.24 22.76
C ILE A 65 -12.64 1.58 22.23
N LEU A 66 -13.48 2.30 21.50
CA LEU A 66 -14.78 1.83 21.03
C LEU A 66 -14.77 1.29 19.59
N ILE A 67 -13.60 1.23 18.97
CA ILE A 67 -13.45 0.80 17.58
C ILE A 67 -12.86 -0.62 17.50
N PRO A 68 -11.66 -0.90 17.99
CA PRO A 68 -11.05 -2.21 17.85
C PRO A 68 -11.38 -3.11 19.02
N SER A 69 -11.31 -4.39 18.76
CA SER A 69 -11.45 -5.41 19.78
C SER A 69 -10.20 -5.54 20.70
N ASN A 70 -9.02 -5.19 20.18
CA ASN A 70 -7.76 -5.32 20.94
C ASN A 70 -6.67 -4.35 20.40
N PRO A 71 -6.30 -3.31 21.15
CA PRO A 71 -5.22 -2.39 20.77
C PRO A 71 -3.81 -2.95 21.06
N LYS A 72 -3.69 -3.99 21.87
CA LYS A 72 -2.42 -4.55 22.34
C LYS A 72 -1.73 -5.32 21.23
N VAL A 73 -0.49 -4.96 20.93
CA VAL A 73 0.30 -5.62 19.89
C VAL A 73 1.73 -5.87 20.34
N ILE A 74 2.38 -6.84 19.70
CA ILE A 74 3.82 -7.00 19.68
C ILE A 74 4.30 -6.41 18.35
N ALA A 75 5.07 -5.34 18.42
CA ALA A 75 5.65 -4.68 17.25
C ALA A 75 6.88 -5.44 16.76
N LEU A 76 6.96 -5.67 15.44
CA LEU A 76 8.08 -6.27 14.72
C LEU A 76 8.59 -5.25 13.69
N LEU A 77 9.74 -4.64 13.97
CA LEU A 77 10.24 -3.47 13.25
C LEU A 77 11.60 -3.72 12.56
N ASP A 78 12.00 -4.96 12.39
CA ASP A 78 13.23 -5.34 11.67
C ASP A 78 12.97 -6.40 10.59
N ALA A 79 13.89 -6.52 9.66
CA ALA A 79 13.77 -7.41 8.50
C ALA A 79 13.84 -8.91 8.84
N LYS A 80 14.27 -9.27 10.05
CA LYS A 80 14.35 -10.66 10.51
C LYS A 80 13.05 -11.14 11.16
N SER A 81 12.47 -10.31 12.02
CA SER A 81 11.25 -10.66 12.78
C SER A 81 9.97 -10.46 11.95
N PHE A 82 9.93 -9.45 11.09
CA PHE A 82 8.75 -9.05 10.35
C PHE A 82 8.13 -10.16 9.45
N PRO A 83 8.91 -10.99 8.71
CA PRO A 83 8.33 -11.95 7.77
C PRO A 83 7.40 -13.00 8.39
N ILE A 84 7.45 -13.22 9.70
CA ILE A 84 6.55 -14.15 10.40
C ILE A 84 5.07 -13.82 10.14
N ILE A 85 4.74 -12.52 9.92
CA ILE A 85 3.37 -12.07 9.67
C ILE A 85 2.78 -12.73 8.40
N PHE A 86 3.63 -13.11 7.45
CA PHE A 86 3.21 -13.74 6.20
C PHE A 86 3.11 -15.26 6.27
N ASP A 87 3.54 -15.87 7.37
CA ASP A 87 3.40 -17.30 7.58
C ASP A 87 1.96 -17.65 7.98
N ASN A 88 1.15 -18.02 7.00
CA ASN A 88 -0.26 -18.35 7.21
C ASN A 88 -0.48 -19.60 8.08
N THR A 89 0.53 -20.43 8.29
CA THR A 89 0.42 -21.59 9.21
C THR A 89 0.43 -21.14 10.66
N LYS A 90 1.15 -20.06 10.97
CA LYS A 90 1.38 -19.57 12.33
C LYS A 90 0.58 -18.31 12.67
N VAL A 91 0.22 -17.49 11.68
CA VAL A 91 -0.43 -16.20 11.88
C VAL A 91 -1.77 -16.15 11.17
N LEU A 92 -2.81 -15.81 11.93
CA LEU A 92 -4.17 -15.56 11.44
C LEU A 92 -4.31 -14.10 11.05
N ARG A 93 -4.69 -13.84 9.80
CA ARG A 93 -4.89 -12.48 9.26
C ARG A 93 -6.34 -12.26 8.85
N ARG A 94 -7.24 -12.44 9.82
CA ARG A 94 -8.69 -12.35 9.65
C ARG A 94 -9.21 -11.06 10.24
N ASP A 95 -10.09 -10.38 9.50
CA ASP A 95 -10.78 -9.15 9.91
C ASP A 95 -9.82 -8.03 10.36
N VAL A 96 -8.66 -7.98 9.74
CA VAL A 96 -7.66 -6.91 9.93
C VAL A 96 -7.42 -6.25 8.57
N LEU A 97 -7.63 -4.94 8.50
CA LEU A 97 -7.33 -4.15 7.31
C LEU A 97 -6.03 -3.39 7.52
N ASP A 98 -6.12 -2.35 8.31
CA ASP A 98 -5.00 -1.55 8.76
C ASP A 98 -5.22 -1.28 10.25
N GLY A 99 -4.33 -1.76 11.08
CA GLY A 99 -4.53 -1.77 12.52
C GLY A 99 -5.34 -2.96 13.01
N THR A 100 -5.80 -2.85 14.25
CA THR A 100 -6.70 -3.81 14.90
C THR A 100 -8.17 -3.55 14.54
N TYR A 101 -8.39 -2.72 13.53
CA TYR A 101 -9.68 -2.24 13.07
C TYR A 101 -10.06 -2.86 11.72
N MET A 102 -11.31 -3.25 11.59
CA MET A 102 -11.96 -3.58 10.33
C MET A 102 -13.21 -2.70 10.17
N PRO A 103 -13.36 -1.97 9.06
CA PRO A 103 -14.59 -1.27 8.74
C PRO A 103 -15.78 -2.22 8.69
N SER A 104 -16.97 -1.72 9.02
CA SER A 104 -18.20 -2.50 8.91
C SER A 104 -18.43 -3.00 7.49
N THR A 105 -18.88 -4.24 7.34
CA THR A 105 -19.28 -4.79 6.03
C THR A 105 -20.44 -4.03 5.37
N ALA A 106 -21.14 -3.17 6.11
CA ALA A 106 -22.13 -2.26 5.52
C ALA A 106 -21.54 -1.28 4.50
N TYR A 107 -20.22 -1.03 4.53
CA TYR A 107 -19.51 -0.28 3.49
C TYR A 107 -19.31 -1.06 2.19
N THR A 108 -19.53 -2.36 2.22
CA THR A 108 -19.34 -3.30 1.11
C THR A 108 -20.59 -4.14 0.86
N GLY A 109 -21.78 -3.54 1.05
CA GLY A 109 -23.07 -4.19 0.79
C GLY A 109 -23.43 -5.36 1.72
N GLY A 110 -22.75 -5.50 2.87
CA GLY A 110 -22.91 -6.62 3.80
C GLY A 110 -21.91 -7.76 3.55
N TYR A 111 -21.16 -7.72 2.45
CA TYR A 111 -20.20 -8.77 2.10
C TYR A 111 -18.83 -8.52 2.75
N ARG A 112 -18.21 -9.60 3.24
CA ARG A 112 -16.78 -9.57 3.61
C ARG A 112 -15.96 -9.71 2.33
N VAL A 113 -15.20 -8.67 2.02
CA VAL A 113 -14.34 -8.68 0.82
C VAL A 113 -13.06 -9.49 1.06
N CYS A 114 -12.41 -9.91 -0.03
CA CYS A 114 -11.21 -10.76 -0.01
C CYS A 114 -10.12 -10.26 0.96
N ALA A 115 -9.95 -8.94 1.09
CA ALA A 115 -8.97 -8.32 1.98
C ALA A 115 -9.21 -8.65 3.48
N TYR A 116 -10.45 -8.89 3.89
CA TYR A 116 -10.83 -9.21 5.29
C TYR A 116 -10.79 -10.69 5.62
N LEU A 117 -10.72 -11.55 4.61
CA LEU A 117 -10.70 -13.00 4.78
C LEU A 117 -9.28 -13.50 5.10
N ASP A 118 -9.19 -14.48 5.99
CA ASP A 118 -7.96 -15.25 6.19
C ASP A 118 -7.82 -16.33 5.09
N PRO A 119 -6.60 -16.68 4.66
CA PRO A 119 -6.40 -17.76 3.69
C PRO A 119 -6.99 -19.12 4.08
N SER A 120 -7.22 -19.36 5.37
CA SER A 120 -7.90 -20.58 5.83
C SER A 120 -9.42 -20.60 5.58
N GLU A 121 -10.01 -19.49 5.16
CA GLU A 121 -11.43 -19.39 4.85
C GLU A 121 -11.69 -19.76 3.38
N PRO A 122 -12.63 -20.67 3.09
CA PRO A 122 -12.84 -21.19 1.71
C PRO A 122 -13.07 -20.08 0.68
N ASN A 123 -13.82 -19.03 1.05
CA ASN A 123 -14.14 -17.93 0.15
C ASN A 123 -12.93 -17.07 -0.23
N HIS A 124 -11.87 -17.05 0.59
CA HIS A 124 -10.62 -16.35 0.27
C HIS A 124 -9.99 -16.91 -1.01
N ALA A 125 -9.82 -18.23 -1.09
CA ALA A 125 -9.21 -18.89 -2.25
C ALA A 125 -10.02 -18.65 -3.53
N THR A 126 -11.35 -18.71 -3.44
CA THR A 126 -12.27 -18.45 -4.55
C THR A 126 -12.12 -17.02 -5.08
N LEU A 127 -12.23 -16.02 -4.22
CA LEU A 127 -12.09 -14.60 -4.59
C LEU A 127 -10.69 -14.28 -5.10
N LYS A 128 -9.66 -14.83 -4.46
CA LYS A 128 -8.28 -14.63 -4.90
C LYS A 128 -8.03 -15.21 -6.29
N SER A 129 -8.55 -16.41 -6.56
CA SER A 129 -8.45 -17.08 -7.87
C SER A 129 -9.25 -16.32 -8.93
N TYR A 130 -10.42 -15.78 -8.58
CA TYR A 130 -11.19 -14.92 -9.46
C TYR A 130 -10.40 -13.67 -9.88
N PHE A 131 -9.79 -12.94 -8.93
CA PHE A 131 -8.99 -11.76 -9.27
C PHE A 131 -7.73 -12.09 -10.08
N ALA A 132 -7.07 -13.21 -9.78
CA ALA A 132 -5.93 -13.67 -10.57
C ALA A 132 -6.33 -13.97 -12.02
N ALA A 133 -7.46 -14.67 -12.22
CA ALA A 133 -7.99 -14.97 -13.55
C ALA A 133 -8.45 -13.70 -14.29
N LEU A 134 -9.08 -12.75 -13.59
CA LEU A 134 -9.50 -11.48 -14.16
C LEU A 134 -8.30 -10.68 -14.65
N LEU A 135 -7.25 -10.53 -13.84
CA LEU A 135 -6.02 -9.84 -14.23
C LEU A 135 -5.32 -10.54 -15.41
N ALA A 136 -5.24 -11.87 -15.38
CA ALA A 136 -4.65 -12.63 -16.48
C ALA A 136 -5.41 -12.40 -17.80
N SER A 137 -6.74 -12.31 -17.76
CA SER A 137 -7.56 -12.04 -18.96
C SER A 137 -7.37 -10.64 -19.56
N GLN A 138 -6.84 -9.70 -18.77
CA GLN A 138 -6.60 -8.32 -19.20
C GLN A 138 -5.12 -8.01 -19.50
N HIS A 139 -4.23 -9.00 -19.41
CA HIS A 139 -2.78 -8.81 -19.48
C HIS A 139 -2.31 -8.04 -20.73
N THR A 140 -2.86 -8.33 -21.89
CA THR A 140 -2.52 -7.65 -23.16
C THR A 140 -2.96 -6.20 -23.21
N LYS A 141 -3.89 -5.79 -22.34
CA LYS A 141 -4.43 -4.42 -22.30
C LYS A 141 -3.68 -3.50 -21.34
N PHE A 142 -2.84 -4.03 -20.44
CA PHE A 142 -2.19 -3.22 -19.39
C PHE A 142 -1.41 -2.04 -19.97
N ILE A 143 -0.52 -2.32 -20.92
CA ILE A 143 0.33 -1.29 -21.53
C ILE A 143 -0.49 -0.27 -22.31
N PRO A 144 -1.30 -0.65 -23.33
CA PRO A 144 -2.00 0.33 -24.16
C PRO A 144 -3.03 1.16 -23.37
N LEU A 145 -3.74 0.58 -22.39
CA LEU A 145 -4.67 1.34 -21.56
C LEU A 145 -3.95 2.33 -20.65
N PHE A 146 -2.83 1.92 -20.06
CA PHE A 146 -2.05 2.81 -19.21
C PHE A 146 -1.47 3.97 -20.02
N GLN A 147 -0.92 3.70 -21.20
CA GLN A 147 -0.37 4.71 -22.10
C GLN A 147 -1.43 5.74 -22.52
N SER A 148 -2.62 5.28 -22.87
CA SER A 148 -3.75 6.15 -23.22
C SER A 148 -4.12 7.07 -22.04
N SER A 149 -4.33 6.50 -20.85
CA SER A 149 -4.71 7.24 -19.65
C SER A 149 -3.61 8.23 -19.21
N ALA A 150 -2.33 7.82 -19.29
CA ALA A 150 -1.20 8.68 -18.98
C ALA A 150 -1.04 9.83 -19.98
N SER A 151 -1.27 9.58 -21.27
CA SER A 151 -1.22 10.62 -22.31
C SER A 151 -2.20 11.75 -22.00
N ASP A 152 -3.44 11.43 -21.68
CA ASP A 152 -4.47 12.41 -21.29
C ASP A 152 -4.07 13.20 -20.03
N MET A 153 -3.48 12.53 -19.07
CA MET A 153 -2.98 13.17 -17.84
C MET A 153 -1.87 14.18 -18.16
N PHE A 154 -0.90 13.81 -19.00
CA PHE A 154 0.21 14.71 -19.36
C PHE A 154 -0.24 15.92 -20.17
N LEU A 155 -1.21 15.78 -21.07
CA LEU A 155 -1.80 16.92 -21.78
C LEU A 155 -2.44 17.91 -20.79
N LYS A 156 -3.17 17.42 -19.81
CA LYS A 156 -3.77 18.26 -18.75
C LYS A 156 -2.70 18.90 -17.86
N LEU A 157 -1.63 18.18 -17.54
CA LEU A 157 -0.50 18.67 -16.78
C LEU A 157 0.18 19.85 -17.48
N GLU A 158 0.48 19.70 -18.77
CA GLU A 158 1.06 20.77 -19.61
C GLU A 158 0.13 21.99 -19.69
N ALA A 159 -1.16 21.76 -19.92
CA ALA A 159 -2.15 22.84 -20.01
C ALA A 159 -2.25 23.65 -18.70
N GLN A 160 -2.29 22.97 -17.54
CA GLN A 160 -2.31 23.64 -16.24
C GLN A 160 -0.99 24.40 -15.99
N LEU A 161 0.15 23.80 -16.29
CA LEU A 161 1.45 24.42 -16.08
C LEU A 161 1.61 25.67 -16.96
N SER A 162 1.19 25.60 -18.24
CA SER A 162 1.21 26.74 -19.16
C SER A 162 0.28 27.87 -18.73
N LYS A 163 -0.89 27.55 -18.16
CA LYS A 163 -1.90 28.52 -17.74
C LYS A 163 -1.56 29.18 -16.41
N ASP A 164 -1.19 28.36 -15.42
CA ASP A 164 -1.16 28.77 -14.01
C ASP A 164 0.28 28.81 -13.43
N GLY A 165 1.31 28.50 -14.24
CA GLY A 165 2.70 28.40 -13.82
C GLY A 165 2.99 27.26 -12.85
N LYS A 166 2.00 26.43 -12.58
CA LYS A 166 2.08 25.25 -11.71
C LYS A 166 0.98 24.26 -12.04
N ALA A 167 1.20 22.98 -11.73
CA ALA A 167 0.17 21.95 -11.90
C ALA A 167 0.17 20.98 -10.69
N TYR A 168 -1.00 20.78 -10.12
CA TYR A 168 -1.17 19.87 -8.97
C TYR A 168 -1.34 18.43 -9.46
N PHE A 169 -0.28 17.63 -9.30
CA PHE A 169 -0.19 16.29 -9.85
C PHE A 169 -1.20 15.31 -9.25
N ASN A 170 -1.44 15.39 -7.92
CA ASN A 170 -2.29 14.41 -7.23
C ASN A 170 -3.69 14.30 -7.87
N THR A 171 -4.35 15.42 -8.18
CA THR A 171 -5.67 15.39 -8.81
C THR A 171 -5.63 14.76 -10.21
N LEU A 172 -4.62 15.11 -11.01
CA LEU A 172 -4.46 14.57 -12.36
C LEU A 172 -4.16 13.07 -12.33
N SER A 173 -3.30 12.65 -11.39
CA SER A 173 -2.99 11.25 -11.15
C SER A 173 -4.19 10.45 -10.62
N ASP A 174 -5.03 11.05 -9.77
CA ASP A 174 -6.26 10.42 -9.30
C ASP A 174 -7.23 10.16 -10.46
N ASP A 175 -7.44 11.15 -11.32
CA ASP A 175 -8.31 11.00 -12.52
C ASP A 175 -7.77 9.92 -13.46
N MET A 176 -6.48 9.94 -13.75
CA MET A 176 -5.81 8.95 -14.58
C MET A 176 -5.94 7.54 -13.99
N SER A 177 -5.64 7.40 -12.71
CA SER A 177 -5.67 6.11 -12.00
C SER A 177 -7.08 5.51 -11.97
N PHE A 178 -8.09 6.32 -11.71
CA PHE A 178 -9.47 5.84 -11.71
C PHE A 178 -9.93 5.42 -13.11
N ASN A 179 -9.63 6.23 -14.12
CA ASN A 179 -9.98 5.92 -15.52
C ASN A 179 -9.33 4.61 -15.96
N PHE A 180 -8.03 4.45 -15.71
CA PHE A 180 -7.29 3.22 -16.02
C PHE A 180 -7.93 1.98 -15.36
N VAL A 181 -8.18 2.04 -14.05
CA VAL A 181 -8.74 0.89 -13.30
C VAL A 181 -10.17 0.57 -13.74
N PHE A 182 -10.99 1.61 -13.92
CA PHE A 182 -12.38 1.41 -14.35
C PHE A 182 -12.42 0.80 -15.75
N GLU A 183 -11.63 1.32 -16.69
CA GLU A 183 -11.59 0.80 -18.05
C GLU A 183 -11.01 -0.62 -18.11
N LEU A 184 -10.00 -0.92 -17.29
CA LEU A 184 -9.41 -2.25 -17.18
C LEU A 184 -10.45 -3.32 -16.77
N PHE A 185 -11.31 -3.00 -15.81
CA PHE A 185 -12.27 -3.97 -15.26
C PHE A 185 -13.64 -3.91 -15.95
N CYS A 186 -14.04 -2.75 -16.44
CA CYS A 186 -15.35 -2.53 -17.04
C CYS A 186 -15.35 -2.49 -18.58
N GLY A 187 -14.16 -2.40 -19.20
CA GLY A 187 -14.00 -2.41 -20.67
C GLY A 187 -14.48 -1.13 -21.35
N GLN A 188 -14.80 -0.07 -20.60
CA GLN A 188 -15.22 1.21 -21.12
C GLN A 188 -14.81 2.37 -20.20
N SER A 189 -14.70 3.57 -20.74
CA SER A 189 -14.38 4.77 -19.96
C SER A 189 -15.52 5.11 -18.97
N PRO A 190 -15.20 5.57 -17.75
CA PRO A 190 -16.21 6.05 -16.81
C PRO A 190 -17.01 7.23 -17.35
N SER A 191 -16.46 8.00 -18.30
CA SER A 191 -17.17 9.10 -18.98
C SER A 191 -18.41 8.63 -19.76
N ASN A 192 -18.45 7.37 -20.17
CA ASN A 192 -19.58 6.75 -20.87
C ASN A 192 -20.65 6.25 -19.89
N THR A 193 -20.49 6.47 -18.62
CA THR A 193 -21.40 6.05 -17.54
C THR A 193 -21.97 7.25 -16.79
N LYS A 194 -22.89 6.98 -15.88
CA LYS A 194 -23.45 8.02 -14.97
C LYS A 194 -22.41 8.60 -14.00
N LEU A 195 -21.22 7.98 -13.88
CA LEU A 195 -20.13 8.52 -13.06
C LEU A 195 -19.51 9.77 -13.68
N GLY A 196 -19.32 9.79 -14.99
CA GLY A 196 -18.57 10.84 -15.67
C GLY A 196 -17.18 11.02 -15.03
N SER A 197 -16.82 12.26 -14.72
CA SER A 197 -15.57 12.61 -14.04
C SER A 197 -15.63 12.49 -12.49
N LYS A 198 -16.76 12.05 -11.91
CA LYS A 198 -16.96 12.04 -10.46
C LYS A 198 -16.40 10.80 -9.75
N GLY A 199 -15.92 9.81 -10.50
CA GLY A 199 -15.43 8.54 -9.96
C GLY A 199 -14.42 8.72 -8.82
N PRO A 200 -13.30 9.43 -9.00
CA PRO A 200 -12.28 9.64 -7.97
C PRO A 200 -12.82 10.25 -6.68
N SER A 201 -13.67 11.28 -6.81
CA SER A 201 -14.27 11.95 -5.67
C SER A 201 -15.27 11.06 -4.90
N LEU A 202 -16.05 10.26 -5.61
CA LEU A 202 -16.98 9.31 -5.00
C LEU A 202 -16.24 8.20 -4.25
N VAL A 203 -15.14 7.67 -4.81
CA VAL A 203 -14.28 6.70 -4.11
C VAL A 203 -13.66 7.33 -2.87
N THR A 204 -13.11 8.54 -2.98
CA THR A 204 -12.51 9.25 -1.84
C THR A 204 -13.54 9.48 -0.72
N LEU A 205 -14.77 9.87 -1.05
CA LEU A 205 -15.86 10.03 -0.07
C LEU A 205 -16.23 8.69 0.58
N TRP A 206 -16.28 7.61 -0.18
CA TRP A 206 -16.56 6.29 0.34
C TRP A 206 -15.46 5.76 1.26
N LEU A 207 -14.19 6.03 0.93
CA LEU A 207 -13.04 5.58 1.72
C LEU A 207 -12.85 6.36 3.01
N PHE A 208 -13.17 7.66 3.01
CA PHE A 208 -12.89 8.54 4.13
C PHE A 208 -13.38 8.02 5.49
N PRO A 209 -14.65 7.65 5.68
CA PRO A 209 -15.13 7.16 6.98
C PRO A 209 -14.53 5.80 7.38
N GLN A 210 -14.08 5.01 6.42
CA GLN A 210 -13.41 3.74 6.67
C GLN A 210 -11.97 3.94 7.17
N LEU A 211 -11.30 5.00 6.72
CA LEU A 211 -9.92 5.32 7.07
C LEU A 211 -9.81 6.39 8.17
N ALA A 212 -10.92 7.08 8.50
CA ALA A 212 -10.94 8.14 9.50
C ALA A 212 -10.28 7.75 10.84
N PRO A 213 -10.48 6.53 11.37
CA PRO A 213 -9.81 6.11 12.59
C PRO A 213 -8.28 6.00 12.50
N GLN A 214 -7.72 6.09 11.30
CA GLN A 214 -6.29 5.95 11.03
C GLN A 214 -5.61 7.27 10.66
N ILE A 215 -6.34 8.36 10.48
CA ILE A 215 -5.82 9.63 9.99
C ILE A 215 -5.84 10.73 11.05
N THR A 216 -5.02 11.76 10.85
CA THR A 216 -5.06 13.01 11.61
C THR A 216 -4.94 14.17 10.65
N PHE A 217 -5.67 15.25 10.92
CA PHE A 217 -5.60 16.49 10.14
C PHE A 217 -4.41 17.37 10.55
N GLY A 218 -3.65 16.97 11.58
CA GLY A 218 -2.54 17.76 12.09
C GLY A 218 -2.99 19.05 12.77
N VAL A 219 -4.13 19.00 13.46
CA VAL A 219 -4.64 20.15 14.22
C VAL A 219 -3.67 20.59 15.31
N PRO A 220 -3.69 21.87 15.74
CA PRO A 220 -2.91 22.31 16.89
C PRO A 220 -3.16 21.42 18.12
N LYS A 221 -2.12 21.17 18.92
CA LYS A 221 -2.16 20.21 20.05
C LYS A 221 -3.34 20.43 21.00
N PHE A 222 -3.75 21.67 21.24
CA PHE A 222 -4.88 21.99 22.10
C PHE A 222 -6.24 21.56 21.55
N LEU A 223 -6.35 21.32 20.24
CA LEU A 223 -7.54 20.76 19.59
C LEU A 223 -7.45 19.25 19.40
N GLY A 224 -6.31 18.64 19.72
CA GLY A 224 -6.07 17.20 19.52
C GLY A 224 -7.13 16.33 20.21
N PHE A 225 -7.65 16.74 21.39
CA PHE A 225 -8.71 15.98 22.06
C PHE A 225 -10.04 15.99 21.31
N VAL A 226 -10.36 17.07 20.60
CA VAL A 226 -11.58 17.17 19.76
C VAL A 226 -11.43 16.26 18.55
N GLU A 227 -10.28 16.33 17.88
CA GLU A 227 -9.99 15.46 16.74
C GLU A 227 -9.98 13.99 17.15
N ASP A 228 -9.32 13.64 18.26
CA ASP A 228 -9.27 12.29 18.80
C ASP A 228 -10.66 11.73 19.10
N PHE A 229 -11.52 12.57 19.73
CA PHE A 229 -12.90 12.19 19.99
C PHE A 229 -13.68 11.95 18.70
N LEU A 230 -13.54 12.83 17.71
CA LEU A 230 -14.30 12.74 16.45
C LEU A 230 -13.81 11.62 15.54
N LEU A 231 -12.49 11.48 15.35
CA LEU A 231 -11.94 10.54 14.35
C LEU A 231 -11.58 9.17 14.93
N HIS A 232 -11.11 9.10 16.19
CA HIS A 232 -10.47 7.90 16.69
C HIS A 232 -11.28 7.17 17.76
N THR A 233 -12.45 7.70 18.18
CA THR A 233 -13.23 7.10 19.26
C THR A 233 -14.36 6.22 18.74
N PHE A 234 -14.99 6.56 17.63
CA PHE A 234 -16.16 5.87 17.10
C PHE A 234 -15.97 5.48 15.62
N SER A 235 -16.51 4.32 15.25
CA SER A 235 -16.66 3.98 13.84
C SER A 235 -17.77 4.81 13.21
N TYR A 236 -17.51 5.38 12.04
CA TYR A 236 -18.55 6.10 11.30
C TYR A 236 -19.59 5.13 10.74
N PRO A 237 -20.86 5.49 10.78
CA PRO A 237 -21.91 4.64 10.21
C PRO A 237 -21.90 4.72 8.67
N ALA A 238 -22.00 3.55 8.02
CA ALA A 238 -21.91 3.44 6.56
C ALA A 238 -23.02 4.19 5.80
N PHE A 239 -24.15 4.51 6.44
CA PHE A 239 -25.23 5.26 5.79
C PHE A 239 -24.79 6.65 5.31
N LEU A 240 -23.76 7.26 5.94
CA LEU A 240 -23.21 8.56 5.53
C LEU A 240 -22.70 8.57 4.10
N VAL A 241 -22.24 7.42 3.61
CA VAL A 241 -21.68 7.27 2.26
C VAL A 241 -22.50 6.30 1.39
N LYS A 242 -23.73 6.00 1.79
CA LYS A 242 -24.60 5.10 1.03
C LYS A 242 -24.86 5.58 -0.40
N SER A 243 -25.07 6.89 -0.58
CA SER A 243 -25.32 7.46 -1.92
C SER A 243 -24.07 7.43 -2.81
N PRO A 244 -22.88 7.90 -2.38
CA PRO A 244 -21.64 7.72 -3.15
C PRO A 244 -21.37 6.26 -3.51
N TYR A 245 -21.48 5.37 -2.53
CA TYR A 245 -21.24 3.93 -2.73
C TYR A 245 -22.22 3.32 -3.75
N LYS A 246 -23.51 3.62 -3.64
CA LYS A 246 -24.51 3.12 -4.59
C LYS A 246 -24.21 3.56 -6.03
N LYS A 247 -23.81 4.82 -6.25
CA LYS A 247 -23.44 5.31 -7.58
C LYS A 247 -22.27 4.56 -8.16
N LEU A 248 -21.25 4.27 -7.35
CA LEU A 248 -20.10 3.46 -7.74
C LEU A 248 -20.54 2.04 -8.07
N TYR A 249 -21.30 1.41 -7.16
CA TYR A 249 -21.78 0.04 -7.33
C TYR A 249 -22.62 -0.11 -8.61
N ASP A 250 -23.62 0.76 -8.84
CA ASP A 250 -24.48 0.71 -10.02
C ASP A 250 -23.64 0.80 -11.30
N ALA A 251 -22.64 1.71 -11.34
CA ALA A 251 -21.79 1.86 -12.51
C ALA A 251 -20.92 0.64 -12.78
N PHE A 252 -20.33 0.05 -11.74
CA PHE A 252 -19.56 -1.20 -11.89
C PHE A 252 -20.44 -2.36 -12.28
N TYR A 253 -21.62 -2.50 -11.66
CA TYR A 253 -22.56 -3.58 -11.95
C TYR A 253 -23.08 -3.53 -13.40
N GLU A 254 -23.41 -2.31 -13.89
CA GLU A 254 -23.86 -2.09 -15.27
C GLU A 254 -22.74 -2.27 -16.30
N SER A 255 -21.47 -1.97 -15.94
CA SER A 255 -20.37 -1.89 -16.90
C SER A 255 -19.43 -3.11 -16.90
N ALA A 256 -19.33 -3.85 -15.80
CA ALA A 256 -18.34 -4.93 -15.65
C ALA A 256 -18.90 -6.31 -16.03
N ALA A 257 -19.80 -6.40 -17.03
CA ALA A 257 -20.50 -7.63 -17.39
C ALA A 257 -19.55 -8.82 -17.57
N SER A 258 -18.48 -8.68 -18.35
CA SER A 258 -17.51 -9.77 -18.59
C SER A 258 -16.80 -10.24 -17.30
N ALA A 259 -16.48 -9.32 -16.39
CA ALA A 259 -15.86 -9.67 -15.12
C ALA A 259 -16.86 -10.40 -14.21
N LEU A 260 -18.12 -9.96 -14.18
CA LEU A 260 -19.18 -10.59 -13.38
C LEU A 260 -19.59 -11.96 -13.97
N ASP A 261 -19.64 -12.10 -15.30
CA ASP A 261 -19.87 -13.38 -15.98
C ASP A 261 -18.76 -14.40 -15.68
N LEU A 262 -17.49 -13.93 -15.65
CA LEU A 262 -16.36 -14.78 -15.24
C LEU A 262 -16.51 -15.24 -13.79
N ALA A 263 -16.92 -14.34 -12.87
CA ALA A 263 -17.11 -14.67 -11.47
C ALA A 263 -18.20 -15.74 -11.27
N GLU A 264 -19.35 -15.54 -11.91
CA GLU A 264 -20.49 -16.46 -11.81
C GLU A 264 -20.21 -17.80 -12.50
N GLY A 265 -19.78 -17.76 -13.77
CA GLY A 265 -19.64 -18.95 -14.59
C GLY A 265 -18.47 -19.86 -14.22
N LYS A 266 -17.36 -19.29 -13.74
CA LYS A 266 -16.14 -20.07 -13.43
C LYS A 266 -15.90 -20.28 -11.94
N PHE A 267 -16.32 -19.33 -11.10
CA PHE A 267 -16.01 -19.35 -9.67
C PHE A 267 -17.24 -19.56 -8.78
N GLY A 268 -18.44 -19.59 -9.35
CA GLY A 268 -19.69 -19.79 -8.59
C GLY A 268 -20.03 -18.64 -7.62
N LEU A 269 -19.46 -17.46 -7.82
CA LEU A 269 -19.75 -16.28 -7.05
C LEU A 269 -21.05 -15.63 -7.57
N SER A 270 -21.92 -15.16 -6.69
CA SER A 270 -23.04 -14.35 -7.15
C SER A 270 -22.54 -13.04 -7.78
N ARG A 271 -23.24 -12.54 -8.79
CA ARG A 271 -22.89 -11.28 -9.44
C ARG A 271 -22.83 -10.10 -8.45
N GLU A 272 -23.69 -10.14 -7.43
CA GLU A 272 -23.72 -9.14 -6.37
C GLU A 272 -22.45 -9.19 -5.52
N GLU A 273 -22.08 -10.36 -4.98
CA GLU A 273 -20.86 -10.54 -4.20
C GLU A 273 -19.61 -10.19 -5.02
N ALA A 274 -19.56 -10.65 -6.27
CA ALA A 274 -18.47 -10.35 -7.19
C ALA A 274 -18.33 -8.85 -7.44
N CYS A 275 -19.45 -8.12 -7.65
CA CYS A 275 -19.43 -6.68 -7.88
C CYS A 275 -18.97 -5.91 -6.63
N HIS A 276 -19.41 -6.26 -5.42
CA HIS A 276 -18.93 -5.63 -4.19
C HIS A 276 -17.43 -5.85 -3.99
N ASN A 277 -16.94 -7.05 -4.25
CA ASN A 277 -15.52 -7.36 -4.19
C ASN A 277 -14.71 -6.66 -5.29
N LEU A 278 -15.23 -6.60 -6.51
CA LEU A 278 -14.59 -5.90 -7.64
C LEU A 278 -14.49 -4.40 -7.36
N LEU A 279 -15.55 -3.77 -6.86
CA LEU A 279 -15.54 -2.36 -6.48
C LEU A 279 -14.52 -2.09 -5.36
N PHE A 280 -14.42 -2.98 -4.37
CA PHE A 280 -13.42 -2.84 -3.31
C PHE A 280 -12.00 -2.93 -3.87
N VAL A 281 -11.73 -3.91 -4.72
CA VAL A 281 -10.41 -4.07 -5.36
C VAL A 281 -10.08 -2.88 -6.27
N ALA A 282 -11.04 -2.41 -7.07
CA ALA A 282 -10.84 -1.28 -7.97
C ALA A 282 -10.66 0.05 -7.21
N GLY A 283 -11.56 0.34 -6.27
CA GLY A 283 -11.61 1.62 -5.56
C GLY A 283 -10.63 1.69 -4.38
N PHE A 284 -10.68 0.71 -3.47
CA PHE A 284 -9.86 0.73 -2.27
C PHE A 284 -8.41 0.32 -2.56
N ASN A 285 -8.21 -0.85 -3.18
CA ASN A 285 -6.87 -1.41 -3.36
C ASN A 285 -6.12 -0.74 -4.52
N ALA A 286 -6.69 -0.74 -5.74
CA ALA A 286 -5.98 -0.28 -6.94
C ALA A 286 -5.93 1.25 -7.01
N PHE A 287 -7.08 1.92 -7.06
CA PHE A 287 -7.11 3.39 -7.09
C PHE A 287 -6.48 3.99 -5.82
N GLY A 288 -6.85 3.51 -4.63
CA GLY A 288 -6.28 3.96 -3.36
C GLY A 288 -4.77 3.75 -3.28
N GLY A 289 -4.27 2.60 -3.77
CA GLY A 289 -2.84 2.31 -3.84
C GLY A 289 -2.08 3.26 -4.78
N MET A 290 -2.60 3.48 -5.99
CA MET A 290 -1.98 4.41 -6.96
C MET A 290 -2.02 5.87 -6.49
N LYS A 291 -3.09 6.27 -5.81
CA LYS A 291 -3.23 7.61 -5.19
C LYS A 291 -2.09 7.92 -4.22
N LEU A 292 -1.55 6.92 -3.55
CA LEU A 292 -0.39 7.05 -2.66
C LEU A 292 0.93 6.89 -3.42
N LEU A 293 1.02 5.87 -4.27
CA LEU A 293 2.26 5.46 -4.91
C LEU A 293 2.77 6.46 -5.95
N PHE A 294 1.91 6.97 -6.85
CA PHE A 294 2.38 7.81 -7.94
C PHE A 294 2.92 9.17 -7.46
N PRO A 295 2.26 9.90 -6.54
CA PRO A 295 2.88 11.10 -5.97
C PRO A 295 4.19 10.82 -5.23
N ALA A 296 4.28 9.71 -4.48
CA ALA A 296 5.51 9.29 -3.83
C ALA A 296 6.62 9.00 -4.84
N LEU A 297 6.33 8.24 -5.90
CA LEU A 297 7.28 7.93 -6.96
C LEU A 297 7.83 9.21 -7.63
N ILE A 298 6.96 10.12 -8.04
CA ILE A 298 7.37 11.38 -8.68
C ILE A 298 8.18 12.26 -7.72
N LYS A 299 7.78 12.35 -6.45
CA LYS A 299 8.55 13.05 -5.41
C LYS A 299 9.97 12.52 -5.28
N TRP A 300 10.13 11.20 -5.20
CA TRP A 300 11.43 10.58 -5.02
C TRP A 300 12.30 10.68 -6.29
N VAL A 301 11.72 10.55 -7.47
CA VAL A 301 12.44 10.80 -8.73
C VAL A 301 12.89 12.26 -8.81
N ALA A 302 12.04 13.21 -8.44
CA ALA A 302 12.41 14.62 -8.39
C ALA A 302 13.56 14.90 -7.41
N SER A 303 13.61 14.19 -6.27
CA SER A 303 14.71 14.35 -5.29
C SER A 303 16.07 13.89 -5.81
N GLY A 304 16.11 12.99 -6.80
CA GLY A 304 17.33 12.58 -7.49
C GLY A 304 17.89 13.62 -8.45
N GLY A 305 17.12 14.67 -8.76
CA GLY A 305 17.54 15.82 -9.57
C GLY A 305 17.89 15.48 -11.02
N GLU A 306 18.56 16.42 -11.69
CA GLU A 306 18.85 16.30 -13.14
C GLU A 306 19.74 15.11 -13.50
N GLU A 307 20.58 14.66 -12.58
CA GLU A 307 21.45 13.51 -12.83
C GLU A 307 20.63 12.23 -12.99
N LEU A 308 19.75 11.93 -12.04
CA LEU A 308 18.84 10.79 -12.14
C LEU A 308 17.90 10.91 -13.35
N HIS A 309 17.39 12.12 -13.63
CA HIS A 309 16.54 12.34 -14.81
C HIS A 309 17.28 12.01 -16.10
N ARG A 310 18.56 12.41 -16.21
CA ARG A 310 19.42 12.11 -17.36
C ARG A 310 19.63 10.60 -17.51
N GLU A 311 19.90 9.90 -16.43
CA GLU A 311 20.13 8.45 -16.46
C GLU A 311 18.87 7.71 -16.88
N LEU A 312 17.69 8.03 -16.30
CA LEU A 312 16.42 7.42 -16.62
C LEU A 312 16.02 7.65 -18.09
N ARG A 313 16.10 8.91 -18.58
CA ARG A 313 15.75 9.17 -19.98
C ARG A 313 16.71 8.48 -20.96
N ASN A 314 18.00 8.38 -20.61
CA ASN A 314 18.98 7.70 -21.46
C ASN A 314 18.68 6.19 -21.51
N GLU A 315 18.45 5.54 -20.37
CA GLU A 315 18.05 4.12 -20.34
C GLU A 315 16.80 3.89 -21.16
N ILE A 316 15.72 4.62 -20.85
CA ILE A 316 14.40 4.44 -21.48
C ILE A 316 14.48 4.65 -23.00
N ARG A 317 15.05 5.77 -23.46
CA ARG A 317 15.13 6.08 -24.88
C ARG A 317 16.06 5.16 -25.65
N THR A 318 17.15 4.71 -25.04
CA THR A 318 18.06 3.75 -25.66
C THR A 318 17.38 2.39 -25.84
N VAL A 319 16.76 1.87 -24.80
CA VAL A 319 16.05 0.57 -24.87
C VAL A 319 14.90 0.62 -25.88
N LEU A 320 14.14 1.72 -25.94
CA LEU A 320 13.03 1.83 -26.90
C LEU A 320 13.54 2.00 -28.33
N LYS A 321 14.65 2.70 -28.55
CA LYS A 321 15.29 2.76 -29.87
C LYS A 321 15.69 1.38 -30.38
N GLU A 322 16.21 0.52 -29.47
CA GLU A 322 16.55 -0.88 -29.78
C GLU A 322 15.30 -1.77 -29.99
N SER A 323 14.14 -1.34 -29.49
CA SER A 323 12.86 -2.06 -29.55
C SER A 323 11.91 -1.42 -30.58
N GLU A 324 12.44 -0.80 -31.64
CA GLU A 324 11.68 -0.19 -32.75
C GLU A 324 10.66 0.87 -32.28
N GLY A 325 10.88 1.46 -31.10
CA GLY A 325 10.01 2.47 -30.49
C GLY A 325 8.83 1.91 -29.71
N GLU A 326 8.68 0.60 -29.64
CA GLU A 326 7.54 -0.03 -28.96
C GLU A 326 7.80 -0.28 -27.47
N VAL A 327 6.84 0.12 -26.63
CA VAL A 327 6.83 -0.21 -25.20
C VAL A 327 6.22 -1.59 -25.03
N THR A 328 7.07 -2.59 -24.80
CA THR A 328 6.69 -3.99 -24.58
C THR A 328 7.16 -4.48 -23.21
N PHE A 329 6.60 -5.61 -22.74
CA PHE A 329 7.10 -6.24 -21.52
C PHE A 329 8.60 -6.57 -21.63
N ALA A 330 9.06 -7.06 -22.80
CA ALA A 330 10.46 -7.39 -23.04
C ALA A 330 11.37 -6.12 -23.01
N ALA A 331 10.91 -5.01 -23.56
CA ALA A 331 11.64 -3.74 -23.47
C ALA A 331 11.73 -3.25 -22.03
N LEU A 332 10.63 -3.30 -21.28
CA LEU A 332 10.61 -2.92 -19.88
C LEU A 332 11.59 -3.76 -19.05
N GLU A 333 11.72 -5.07 -19.27
CA GLU A 333 12.67 -5.89 -18.49
C GLU A 333 14.15 -5.50 -18.70
N LYS A 334 14.50 -4.84 -19.82
CA LYS A 334 15.85 -4.29 -20.04
C LYS A 334 16.12 -2.98 -19.29
N MET A 335 15.07 -2.30 -18.78
CA MET A 335 15.17 -1.02 -18.07
C MET A 335 15.45 -1.26 -16.58
N THR A 336 16.67 -1.62 -16.23
CA THR A 336 17.05 -2.05 -14.89
C THR A 336 17.06 -0.93 -13.86
N LEU A 337 17.51 0.28 -14.25
CA LEU A 337 17.47 1.46 -13.38
C LEU A 337 16.03 1.91 -13.13
N THR A 338 15.19 1.98 -14.16
CA THR A 338 13.77 2.30 -14.02
C THR A 338 13.08 1.34 -13.06
N LYS A 339 13.40 0.05 -13.13
CA LYS A 339 12.90 -1.00 -12.23
C LYS A 339 13.39 -0.77 -10.80
N SER A 340 14.67 -0.48 -10.61
CA SER A 340 15.29 -0.20 -9.31
C SER A 340 14.68 1.03 -8.63
N VAL A 341 14.48 2.10 -9.37
CA VAL A 341 13.84 3.35 -8.89
C VAL A 341 12.42 3.08 -8.35
N VAL A 342 11.63 2.25 -9.03
CA VAL A 342 10.30 1.86 -8.56
C VAL A 342 10.38 1.06 -7.25
N TYR A 343 11.29 0.10 -7.17
CA TYR A 343 11.46 -0.68 -5.94
C TYR A 343 11.99 0.16 -4.78
N GLU A 344 12.87 1.13 -5.05
CA GLU A 344 13.37 2.02 -4.02
C GLU A 344 12.28 2.96 -3.50
N ALA A 345 11.40 3.46 -4.37
CA ALA A 345 10.23 4.22 -3.94
C ALA A 345 9.29 3.37 -3.05
N LEU A 346 9.03 2.12 -3.43
CA LEU A 346 8.23 1.17 -2.65
C LEU A 346 8.89 0.78 -1.32
N ARG A 347 10.23 0.79 -1.23
CA ARG A 347 10.97 0.54 -0.01
C ARG A 347 10.85 1.68 0.98
N ILE A 348 11.08 2.90 0.50
CA ILE A 348 11.20 4.08 1.36
C ILE A 348 9.85 4.65 1.78
N GLU A 349 8.83 4.51 0.92
CA GLU A 349 7.47 5.00 1.14
C GLU A 349 6.43 3.99 0.61
N PRO A 350 6.28 2.85 1.28
CA PRO A 350 5.31 1.84 0.87
C PRO A 350 3.87 2.35 1.03
N PRO A 351 2.97 2.10 0.06
CA PRO A 351 1.59 2.63 0.09
C PRO A 351 0.75 2.06 1.25
N VAL A 352 1.07 0.85 1.73
CA VAL A 352 0.39 0.21 2.87
C VAL A 352 1.44 -0.27 3.87
N PRO A 353 1.91 0.62 4.77
CA PRO A 353 3.07 0.33 5.61
C PRO A 353 2.79 -0.65 6.76
N TYR A 354 1.53 -0.83 7.18
CA TYR A 354 1.20 -1.57 8.38
C TYR A 354 0.63 -2.94 8.08
N GLN A 355 1.05 -3.93 8.85
CA GLN A 355 0.58 -5.31 8.77
C GLN A 355 0.21 -5.81 10.16
N TYR A 356 -0.89 -6.58 10.23
CA TYR A 356 -1.38 -7.13 11.48
C TYR A 356 -1.74 -8.60 11.32
N GLY A 357 -1.61 -9.34 12.41
CA GLY A 357 -2.06 -10.71 12.49
C GLY A 357 -2.10 -11.18 13.94
N LYS A 358 -2.69 -12.35 14.16
CA LYS A 358 -2.83 -12.98 15.47
C LYS A 358 -2.12 -14.32 15.48
N ALA A 359 -1.29 -14.59 16.48
CA ALA A 359 -0.61 -15.87 16.62
C ALA A 359 -1.61 -17.01 16.79
N LYS A 360 -1.54 -18.05 15.96
CA LYS A 360 -2.38 -19.27 16.00
C LYS A 360 -1.92 -20.25 17.07
N GLU A 361 -0.64 -20.20 17.41
CA GLU A 361 0.06 -21.04 18.37
C GLU A 361 1.16 -20.23 19.07
N ASP A 362 1.88 -20.82 20.05
CA ASP A 362 3.09 -20.22 20.58
C ASP A 362 4.19 -20.23 19.52
N ILE A 363 4.77 -19.07 19.21
CA ILE A 363 5.72 -18.87 18.12
C ILE A 363 7.02 -18.33 18.70
N VAL A 364 8.15 -18.93 18.34
CA VAL A 364 9.47 -18.34 18.58
C VAL A 364 9.88 -17.59 17.30
N ILE A 365 10.13 -16.29 17.45
CA ILE A 365 10.61 -15.42 16.38
C ILE A 365 12.06 -15.01 16.63
N GLN A 366 12.77 -14.68 15.56
CA GLN A 366 14.14 -14.18 15.61
C GLN A 366 14.19 -12.73 15.16
N SER A 367 14.82 -11.88 15.95
CA SER A 367 15.30 -10.56 15.53
C SER A 367 16.80 -10.62 15.24
N HIS A 368 17.45 -9.48 14.99
CA HIS A 368 18.90 -9.48 14.74
C HIS A 368 19.74 -9.94 15.95
N ASP A 369 19.29 -9.63 17.17
CA ASP A 369 20.14 -9.76 18.38
C ASP A 369 19.54 -10.69 19.43
N ALA A 370 18.34 -11.19 19.22
CA ALA A 370 17.65 -12.07 20.18
C ALA A 370 16.54 -12.90 19.51
N THR A 371 16.08 -13.90 20.21
CA THR A 371 14.84 -14.60 19.94
C THR A 371 13.78 -14.22 20.98
N PHE A 372 12.51 -14.24 20.58
CA PHE A 372 11.39 -13.88 21.42
C PHE A 372 10.26 -14.88 21.26
N GLU A 373 9.54 -15.15 22.35
CA GLU A 373 8.35 -16.01 22.32
C GLU A 373 7.08 -15.15 22.28
N ILE A 374 6.25 -15.36 21.27
CA ILE A 374 4.91 -14.79 21.13
C ILE A 374 3.91 -15.88 21.49
N LYS A 375 3.00 -15.60 22.42
CA LYS A 375 2.01 -16.57 22.86
C LYS A 375 0.81 -16.62 21.93
N LYS A 376 0.20 -17.79 21.84
CA LYS A 376 -1.06 -18.01 21.13
C LYS A 376 -2.09 -16.92 21.48
N GLY A 377 -2.66 -16.30 20.48
CA GLY A 377 -3.68 -15.26 20.65
C GLY A 377 -3.15 -13.84 20.79
N GLU A 378 -1.84 -13.63 20.96
CA GLU A 378 -1.26 -12.28 20.94
C GLU A 378 -1.32 -11.69 19.51
N MET A 379 -1.59 -10.39 19.45
CA MET A 379 -1.59 -9.64 18.17
C MET A 379 -0.17 -9.22 17.82
N ILE A 380 0.16 -9.38 16.57
CA ILE A 380 1.45 -9.02 15.97
C ILE A 380 1.21 -7.83 15.05
N PHE A 381 2.06 -6.84 15.14
CA PHE A 381 2.09 -5.66 14.28
C PHE A 381 3.44 -5.53 13.59
N GLY A 382 3.44 -5.21 12.32
CA GLY A 382 4.65 -4.90 11.57
C GLY A 382 4.53 -3.57 10.84
N ASN A 383 5.65 -2.84 10.76
CA ASN A 383 5.73 -1.54 10.08
C ASN A 383 6.82 -1.57 9.00
N GLN A 384 6.40 -1.59 7.74
CA GLN A 384 7.31 -1.67 6.59
C GLN A 384 8.21 -0.44 6.47
N ASN A 385 7.80 0.75 6.97
CA ASN A 385 8.67 1.92 6.99
C ASN A 385 9.95 1.71 7.82
N PHE A 386 9.89 0.89 8.88
CA PHE A 386 11.06 0.51 9.68
C PHE A 386 11.81 -0.66 9.05
N VAL A 387 11.08 -1.67 8.62
CA VAL A 387 11.66 -2.88 8.00
C VAL A 387 12.40 -2.53 6.70
N GLY A 388 11.81 -1.69 5.85
CA GLY A 388 12.45 -1.19 4.64
C GLY A 388 13.64 -0.27 4.89
N LYS A 389 13.80 0.22 6.12
CA LYS A 389 14.93 1.07 6.56
C LYS A 389 15.80 0.40 7.61
N ASP A 390 15.80 -0.93 7.66
CA ASP A 390 16.64 -1.69 8.56
C ASP A 390 18.13 -1.49 8.21
N PRO A 391 18.95 -0.83 9.08
CA PRO A 391 20.35 -0.51 8.78
C PRO A 391 21.26 -1.74 8.76
N LYS A 392 20.77 -2.89 9.27
CA LYS A 392 21.51 -4.16 9.19
C LYS A 392 21.30 -4.87 7.83
N VAL A 393 20.40 -4.34 7.00
CA VAL A 393 20.09 -4.87 5.67
C VAL A 393 20.42 -3.86 4.57
N PHE A 394 20.02 -2.61 4.77
CA PHE A 394 20.18 -1.56 3.77
C PHE A 394 21.23 -0.56 4.19
N GLU A 395 22.23 -0.35 3.35
CA GLU A 395 23.17 0.76 3.49
C GLU A 395 22.45 2.08 3.22
N ASN A 396 22.76 3.14 4.00
CA ASN A 396 22.07 4.43 3.94
C ASN A 396 20.55 4.28 3.87
N PRO A 397 19.92 3.65 4.87
CA PRO A 397 18.54 3.16 4.78
C PRO A 397 17.51 4.27 4.67
N GLU A 398 17.80 5.49 5.14
CA GLU A 398 16.91 6.65 5.07
C GLU A 398 17.03 7.41 3.73
N GLU A 399 18.06 7.13 2.93
CA GLU A 399 18.29 7.78 1.66
C GLU A 399 17.60 7.05 0.52
N PHE A 400 17.11 7.82 -0.45
CA PHE A 400 16.65 7.30 -1.73
C PHE A 400 17.86 7.05 -2.64
N VAL A 401 18.18 5.78 -2.85
CA VAL A 401 19.32 5.34 -3.66
C VAL A 401 18.80 4.68 -4.95
N PRO A 402 18.76 5.39 -6.08
CA PRO A 402 18.15 4.91 -7.33
C PRO A 402 18.69 3.56 -7.83
N HIS A 403 19.98 3.32 -7.63
CA HIS A 403 20.68 2.10 -8.07
C HIS A 403 20.65 0.95 -7.07
N ARG A 404 19.95 1.07 -5.94
CA ARG A 404 19.99 0.08 -4.85
C ARG A 404 19.67 -1.34 -5.30
N PHE A 405 18.77 -1.50 -6.25
CA PHE A 405 18.31 -2.79 -6.74
C PHE A 405 18.81 -3.13 -8.15
N VAL A 406 19.93 -2.53 -8.57
CA VAL A 406 20.59 -2.88 -9.83
C VAL A 406 21.67 -3.95 -9.58
N GLY A 407 21.75 -4.94 -10.46
CA GLY A 407 22.78 -5.98 -10.44
C GLY A 407 22.78 -6.77 -9.13
N GLU A 408 23.90 -6.78 -8.40
CA GLU A 408 24.01 -7.49 -7.11
C GLU A 408 23.01 -6.99 -6.05
N GLY A 409 22.53 -5.76 -6.18
CA GLY A 409 21.51 -5.19 -5.30
C GLY A 409 20.14 -5.85 -5.41
N GLU A 410 19.84 -6.57 -6.48
CA GLU A 410 18.59 -7.32 -6.63
C GLU A 410 18.38 -8.35 -5.50
N LYS A 411 19.45 -8.85 -4.90
CA LYS A 411 19.39 -9.74 -3.72
C LYS A 411 18.68 -9.12 -2.53
N LEU A 412 18.59 -7.78 -2.47
CA LEU A 412 17.88 -7.07 -1.41
C LEU A 412 16.34 -7.11 -1.57
N LEU A 413 15.82 -7.50 -2.75
CA LEU A 413 14.38 -7.61 -3.01
C LEU A 413 13.68 -8.65 -2.10
N LYS A 414 14.42 -9.61 -1.55
CA LYS A 414 13.90 -10.52 -0.52
C LYS A 414 13.52 -9.84 0.80
N TYR A 415 13.94 -8.58 1.01
CA TYR A 415 13.61 -7.74 2.17
C TYR A 415 12.63 -6.61 1.82
N LEU A 416 12.06 -6.62 0.62
CA LEU A 416 11.03 -5.69 0.17
C LEU A 416 9.65 -6.38 0.26
N TYR A 417 8.75 -5.85 1.10
CA TYR A 417 7.51 -6.53 1.50
C TYR A 417 6.21 -5.81 1.11
N TRP A 418 6.26 -4.74 0.34
CA TRP A 418 5.15 -3.84 0.05
C TRP A 418 3.84 -4.53 -0.39
N SER A 419 3.92 -5.74 -0.96
CA SER A 419 2.80 -6.49 -1.54
C SER A 419 2.18 -7.54 -0.60
N ASN A 420 2.38 -7.48 0.71
CA ASN A 420 2.02 -8.53 1.68
C ASN A 420 2.79 -9.86 1.50
N GLY A 421 4.02 -9.78 1.08
CA GLY A 421 4.97 -10.87 0.89
C GLY A 421 6.26 -10.31 0.34
N ARG A 422 7.27 -11.14 0.17
CA ARG A 422 8.56 -10.73 -0.37
C ARG A 422 8.41 -10.37 -1.85
N GLN A 423 9.15 -9.38 -2.30
CA GLN A 423 9.20 -9.05 -3.73
C GLN A 423 9.89 -10.16 -4.52
N MET A 424 10.98 -10.72 -3.98
CA MET A 424 11.63 -11.93 -4.46
C MET A 424 11.21 -13.12 -3.59
N ASP A 425 11.16 -14.31 -4.17
CA ASP A 425 10.87 -15.61 -3.54
C ASP A 425 9.39 -15.88 -3.20
N ASP A 426 8.53 -14.86 -3.13
CA ASP A 426 7.10 -15.04 -2.88
C ASP A 426 6.28 -14.68 -4.12
N HIS A 427 5.22 -15.45 -4.38
CA HIS A 427 4.26 -15.21 -5.46
C HIS A 427 2.82 -15.19 -4.92
N PRO A 428 1.93 -14.37 -5.50
CA PRO A 428 0.51 -14.40 -5.16
C PRO A 428 -0.10 -15.75 -5.50
N THR A 429 -0.70 -16.40 -4.50
CA THR A 429 -1.45 -17.66 -4.66
C THR A 429 -2.82 -17.57 -4.02
N ALA A 430 -3.68 -18.56 -4.24
CA ALA A 430 -4.98 -18.64 -3.58
C ALA A 430 -4.86 -18.81 -2.05
N GLU A 431 -3.74 -19.39 -1.61
CA GLU A 431 -3.48 -19.77 -0.20
C GLU A 431 -2.73 -18.70 0.59
N ASN A 432 -2.37 -17.54 -0.01
CA ASN A 432 -1.69 -16.46 0.70
C ASN A 432 -2.36 -15.10 0.49
N LYS A 433 -1.99 -14.13 1.32
CA LYS A 433 -2.52 -12.75 1.23
C LYS A 433 -1.66 -11.81 0.39
N GLN A 434 -0.67 -12.30 -0.35
CA GLN A 434 0.10 -11.44 -1.22
C GLN A 434 -0.78 -10.85 -2.32
N CYS A 435 -0.56 -9.59 -2.65
CA CYS A 435 -1.37 -8.83 -3.60
C CYS A 435 -1.40 -9.51 -4.98
N PRO A 436 -2.57 -9.88 -5.53
CA PRO A 436 -2.65 -10.45 -6.88
C PRO A 436 -2.22 -9.47 -7.97
N GLY A 437 -2.26 -8.17 -7.70
CA GLY A 437 -1.78 -7.11 -8.60
C GLY A 437 -0.32 -6.74 -8.42
N LYS A 438 0.49 -7.52 -7.68
CA LYS A 438 1.91 -7.21 -7.40
C LYS A 438 2.67 -6.82 -8.67
N ASP A 439 2.64 -7.65 -9.69
CA ASP A 439 3.40 -7.41 -10.92
C ASP A 439 2.80 -6.27 -11.74
N LEU A 440 1.47 -6.12 -11.74
CA LEU A 440 0.79 -4.98 -12.38
C LEU A 440 1.18 -3.65 -11.75
N VAL A 441 1.26 -3.55 -10.42
CA VAL A 441 1.67 -2.32 -9.73
C VAL A 441 3.09 -1.90 -10.10
N VAL A 442 4.03 -2.86 -10.14
CA VAL A 442 5.41 -2.60 -10.59
C VAL A 442 5.43 -2.18 -12.05
N LEU A 443 4.67 -2.85 -12.91
CA LEU A 443 4.53 -2.54 -14.34
C LEU A 443 4.04 -1.10 -14.56
N ILE A 444 2.91 -0.72 -13.98
CA ILE A 444 2.33 0.62 -14.18
C ILE A 444 3.19 1.74 -13.57
N SER A 445 3.93 1.45 -12.50
CA SER A 445 4.90 2.40 -11.94
C SER A 445 6.08 2.62 -12.87
N ARG A 446 6.57 1.56 -13.53
CA ARG A 446 7.59 1.67 -14.58
C ARG A 446 7.06 2.41 -15.80
N LEU A 447 5.83 2.09 -16.24
CA LEU A 447 5.17 2.78 -17.35
C LEU A 447 4.99 4.27 -17.06
N MET A 448 4.68 4.67 -15.83
CA MET A 448 4.60 6.08 -15.44
C MET A 448 5.93 6.81 -15.72
N LEU A 449 7.07 6.20 -15.36
CA LEU A 449 8.39 6.77 -15.63
C LEU A 449 8.74 6.75 -17.12
N VAL A 450 8.43 5.67 -17.82
CA VAL A 450 8.66 5.54 -19.26
C VAL A 450 7.89 6.62 -20.02
N GLU A 451 6.58 6.74 -19.78
CA GLU A 451 5.75 7.74 -20.41
C GLU A 451 6.19 9.18 -20.10
N PHE A 452 6.70 9.37 -18.88
CA PHE A 452 7.24 10.65 -18.44
C PHE A 452 8.52 11.01 -19.20
N PHE A 453 9.54 10.16 -19.16
CA PHE A 453 10.85 10.45 -19.75
C PHE A 453 10.93 10.30 -21.27
N LEU A 454 9.87 9.78 -21.90
CA LEU A 454 9.69 9.91 -23.36
C LEU A 454 9.27 11.32 -23.75
N ARG A 455 8.54 12.04 -22.89
CA ARG A 455 7.99 13.38 -23.17
C ARG A 455 8.86 14.51 -22.65
N TYR A 456 9.61 14.25 -21.56
CA TYR A 456 10.34 15.29 -20.84
C TYR A 456 11.77 14.87 -20.55
N ASP A 457 12.67 15.86 -20.55
CA ASP A 457 14.08 15.66 -20.17
C ASP A 457 14.27 15.80 -18.67
N THR A 458 13.63 16.78 -18.07
CA THR A 458 13.70 17.05 -16.63
C THR A 458 12.50 17.83 -16.14
N PHE A 459 12.34 17.90 -14.83
CA PHE A 459 11.25 18.60 -14.17
C PHE A 459 11.63 19.03 -12.75
N THR A 460 10.87 20.02 -12.24
CA THR A 460 10.96 20.41 -10.82
C THR A 460 9.57 20.40 -10.17
N VAL A 461 9.53 20.03 -8.91
CA VAL A 461 8.31 19.99 -8.11
C VAL A 461 8.48 20.59 -6.73
N ASP A 462 7.37 21.12 -6.19
CA ASP A 462 7.22 21.26 -4.76
C ASP A 462 6.57 19.99 -4.22
N ALA A 463 7.21 19.33 -3.27
CA ALA A 463 6.67 18.16 -2.60
C ALA A 463 6.30 18.50 -1.16
N GLY A 464 5.17 17.95 -0.70
CA GLY A 464 4.66 18.11 0.65
C GLY A 464 3.98 16.83 1.13
N THR A 465 3.23 16.94 2.22
CA THR A 465 2.42 15.87 2.78
C THR A 465 0.94 16.19 2.70
N VAL A 466 0.12 15.19 2.51
CA VAL A 466 -1.34 15.23 2.63
C VAL A 466 -1.78 14.23 3.70
N LEU A 467 -3.08 14.17 4.00
CA LEU A 467 -3.64 13.26 5.02
C LEU A 467 -3.10 11.82 4.92
N LEU A 468 -2.99 11.34 3.71
CA LEU A 468 -2.40 10.04 3.40
C LEU A 468 -1.41 10.21 2.24
N GLY A 469 -0.11 10.07 2.52
CA GLY A 469 0.95 10.09 1.51
C GLY A 469 1.52 11.47 1.18
N SER A 470 2.07 11.58 -0.01
CA SER A 470 2.78 12.76 -0.51
C SER A 470 1.89 13.64 -1.40
N SER A 471 2.15 14.96 -1.41
CA SER A 471 1.61 15.89 -2.39
C SER A 471 2.72 16.35 -3.33
N VAL A 472 2.38 16.54 -4.61
CA VAL A 472 3.33 16.96 -5.64
C VAL A 472 2.70 18.06 -6.49
N THR A 473 3.41 19.18 -6.62
CA THR A 473 3.04 20.29 -7.50
C THR A 473 4.18 20.56 -8.47
N PHE A 474 3.97 20.32 -9.75
CA PHE A 474 4.93 20.64 -10.80
C PHE A 474 5.12 22.15 -10.94
N LYS A 475 6.39 22.58 -11.06
CA LYS A 475 6.80 23.97 -11.30
C LYS A 475 7.38 24.17 -12.71
N SER A 476 8.06 23.17 -13.21
CA SER A 476 8.62 23.19 -14.56
C SER A 476 8.66 21.81 -15.19
N LEU A 477 8.57 21.80 -16.52
CA LEU A 477 8.80 20.64 -17.37
C LEU A 477 9.67 21.08 -18.55
N THR A 478 10.76 20.36 -18.80
CA THR A 478 11.57 20.53 -20.00
C THR A 478 11.19 19.45 -20.99
N LYS A 479 10.63 19.83 -22.14
CA LYS A 479 10.25 18.85 -23.17
C LYS A 479 11.46 18.12 -23.72
N ALA A 480 11.22 16.88 -24.14
CA ALA A 480 12.22 16.08 -24.84
C ALA A 480 12.73 16.79 -26.10
N SER A 481 14.06 16.86 -26.24
CA SER A 481 14.75 17.44 -27.38
C SER A 481 14.96 16.41 -28.49
#